data_b6655b9c281d8cb8b62cba3fc598845b
#
_entry.id   b6655b9c281d8cb8b62cba3fc598845b
#
_cell.length_a   1.000
_cell.length_b   1.000
_cell.length_c   1.000
_cell.angle_alpha   90.00
_cell.angle_beta   90.00
_cell.angle_gamma   90.00
#
_symmetry.space_group_name_H-M   'P 1'
#
loop_
_entity.id
_entity.type
_entity.pdbx_description
1 polymer ?
#
loop_
_entity_poly.entity_id
_entity_poly.type
_entity_poly.pdbx_seq_one_letter_code
_entity_poly.pdbx_strand_id
1 'polypeptide(L)'
;YEKQLPRSLMTVAVAPRPIRILPRGNWMDDSGPLVTPAVPAFLPPLPASGRRSRLDLARWVVSPDNPLTARAFVNRLWKLFYGRGLATPLDDLGAQGTRPTHPELLDWLAVEFVESGWDTRHLVRLMVTSGTYRQASTSSPELRRRDPFNRLYARQSRFRLDAEIVRDNALAISGLLSSR
;
A
#
# COMPACT_ATOMS: atom_id res chain seq x y z
N TYR A 1 10.46 -36.00 -15.21
CA TYR A 1 10.57 -34.77 -14.42
C TYR A 1 9.31 -33.89 -14.50
N GLU A 2 8.71 -33.68 -15.68
CA GLU A 2 7.50 -32.85 -15.85
C GLU A 2 6.25 -33.38 -15.11
N LYS A 3 6.13 -34.70 -14.92
CA LYS A 3 4.99 -35.32 -14.22
C LYS A 3 5.00 -35.12 -12.70
N GLN A 4 6.10 -34.63 -12.11
CA GLN A 4 6.27 -34.45 -10.68
C GLN A 4 6.14 -32.99 -10.24
N LEU A 5 6.02 -32.04 -11.18
CA LEU A 5 5.84 -30.66 -10.84
C LEU A 5 4.40 -30.37 -10.42
N PRO A 6 4.18 -29.62 -9.34
CA PRO A 6 2.84 -29.22 -8.92
C PRO A 6 2.21 -28.37 -10.03
N ARG A 7 0.98 -28.71 -10.42
CA ARG A 7 0.22 -27.95 -11.40
C ARG A 7 -0.54 -26.84 -10.68
N SER A 8 -0.46 -25.62 -11.20
CA SER A 8 -1.25 -24.50 -10.74
C SER A 8 -2.20 -24.01 -11.83
N LEU A 9 -3.37 -23.51 -11.43
CA LEU A 9 -4.26 -22.81 -12.34
C LEU A 9 -3.65 -21.48 -12.73
N MET A 10 -3.60 -21.19 -14.02
CA MET A 10 -3.14 -19.90 -14.53
C MET A 10 -4.12 -19.35 -15.55
N THR A 11 -4.25 -18.03 -15.59
CA THR A 11 -5.08 -17.37 -16.59
C THR A 11 -4.28 -17.09 -17.86
N VAL A 12 -4.85 -17.47 -19.00
CA VAL A 12 -4.28 -17.20 -20.31
C VAL A 12 -5.04 -16.04 -20.96
N ALA A 13 -4.31 -15.10 -21.55
CA ALA A 13 -4.91 -13.98 -22.26
C ALA A 13 -5.53 -14.49 -23.59
N VAL A 14 -6.83 -14.27 -23.73
CA VAL A 14 -7.60 -14.58 -24.96
C VAL A 14 -8.04 -13.28 -25.64
N ALA A 15 -8.71 -13.37 -26.78
CA ALA A 15 -9.33 -12.20 -27.41
C ALA A 15 -10.26 -11.49 -26.43
N PRO A 16 -10.12 -10.17 -26.25
CA PRO A 16 -10.96 -9.43 -25.29
C PRO A 16 -12.41 -9.40 -25.77
N ARG A 17 -13.32 -9.54 -24.82
CA ARG A 17 -14.73 -9.27 -25.08
C ARG A 17 -14.96 -7.76 -25.20
N PRO A 18 -15.88 -7.31 -26.09
CA PRO A 18 -16.30 -5.92 -26.08
C PRO A 18 -16.98 -5.60 -24.74
N ILE A 19 -16.52 -4.53 -24.08
CA ILE A 19 -17.09 -4.05 -22.82
C ILE A 19 -17.75 -2.71 -23.09
N ARG A 20 -18.94 -2.52 -22.53
CA ARG A 20 -19.73 -1.27 -22.65
C ARG A 20 -19.99 -0.68 -21.28
N ILE A 21 -20.22 0.61 -21.24
CA ILE A 21 -20.79 1.25 -20.05
C ILE A 21 -22.23 0.75 -19.93
N LEU A 22 -22.58 0.21 -18.77
CA LEU A 22 -23.92 -0.29 -18.52
C LEU A 22 -24.81 0.88 -18.02
N PRO A 23 -25.83 1.31 -18.79
CA PRO A 23 -26.73 2.35 -18.35
C PRO A 23 -27.40 1.97 -17.03
N ARG A 24 -27.22 2.82 -15.99
CA ARG A 24 -27.75 2.60 -14.64
C ARG A 24 -27.38 1.23 -14.01
N GLY A 25 -26.28 0.62 -14.46
CA GLY A 25 -25.86 -0.70 -14.00
C GLY A 25 -26.72 -1.87 -14.53
N ASN A 26 -27.60 -1.64 -15.49
CA ASN A 26 -28.39 -2.71 -16.10
C ASN A 26 -27.50 -3.59 -17.00
N TRP A 27 -27.21 -4.80 -16.54
CA TRP A 27 -26.33 -5.74 -17.26
C TRP A 27 -26.93 -6.29 -18.56
N MET A 28 -28.25 -6.14 -18.78
CA MET A 28 -28.96 -6.54 -20.00
C MET A 28 -29.01 -5.42 -21.06
N ASP A 29 -28.62 -4.21 -20.70
CA ASP A 29 -28.67 -3.06 -21.60
C ASP A 29 -27.26 -2.83 -22.19
N ASP A 30 -27.09 -3.20 -23.45
CA ASP A 30 -25.85 -3.03 -24.22
C ASP A 30 -25.80 -1.77 -25.09
N SER A 31 -26.73 -0.85 -24.88
CA SER A 31 -26.82 0.42 -25.65
C SER A 31 -25.68 1.40 -25.34
N GLY A 32 -24.98 1.23 -24.23
CA GLY A 32 -23.92 2.14 -23.82
C GLY A 32 -22.68 2.08 -24.71
N PRO A 33 -21.82 3.12 -24.65
CA PRO A 33 -20.63 3.19 -25.47
C PRO A 33 -19.61 2.10 -25.12
N LEU A 34 -18.89 1.63 -26.15
CA LEU A 34 -17.75 0.72 -25.96
C LEU A 34 -16.63 1.44 -25.21
N VAL A 35 -16.01 0.72 -24.27
CA VAL A 35 -14.86 1.20 -23.52
C VAL A 35 -13.62 0.35 -23.76
N THR A 36 -12.48 0.99 -23.69
CA THR A 36 -11.17 0.34 -23.75
C THR A 36 -10.47 0.42 -22.38
N PRO A 37 -9.52 -0.49 -22.09
CA PRO A 37 -8.75 -0.40 -20.85
C PRO A 37 -8.10 0.98 -20.70
N ALA A 38 -8.36 1.63 -19.59
CA ALA A 38 -7.85 2.96 -19.27
C ALA A 38 -7.53 3.06 -17.77
N VAL A 39 -6.77 4.08 -17.41
CA VAL A 39 -6.53 4.51 -16.03
C VAL A 39 -7.26 5.83 -15.79
N PRO A 40 -7.46 6.26 -14.54
CA PRO A 40 -8.05 7.57 -14.24
C PRO A 40 -7.33 8.69 -14.96
N ALA A 41 -8.09 9.62 -15.56
CA ALA A 41 -7.55 10.67 -16.42
C ALA A 41 -6.59 11.65 -15.73
N PHE A 42 -6.64 11.74 -14.40
CA PHE A 42 -5.75 12.59 -13.59
C PHE A 42 -4.41 11.92 -13.26
N LEU A 43 -4.22 10.65 -13.64
CA LEU A 43 -2.97 9.91 -13.45
C LEU A 43 -2.22 9.79 -14.78
N PRO A 44 -0.91 9.52 -14.75
CA PRO A 44 -0.13 9.28 -15.96
C PRO A 44 -0.80 8.22 -16.84
N PRO A 45 -0.93 8.45 -18.15
CA PRO A 45 -1.63 7.52 -19.04
C PRO A 45 -0.88 6.19 -19.19
N LEU A 46 -1.62 5.13 -19.51
CA LEU A 46 -1.00 3.88 -19.96
C LEU A 46 -0.24 4.12 -21.28
N PRO A 47 0.93 3.49 -21.47
CA PRO A 47 1.64 3.58 -22.75
C PRO A 47 0.74 3.25 -23.94
N ALA A 48 0.82 4.08 -24.99
CA ALA A 48 0.03 3.92 -26.19
C ALA A 48 0.65 2.85 -27.10
N SER A 49 0.49 1.57 -26.79
CA SER A 49 0.98 0.49 -27.64
C SER A 49 -0.06 -0.62 -27.77
N GLY A 50 -0.66 -0.77 -28.92
CA GLY A 50 -1.43 -1.93 -29.34
C GLY A 50 -2.51 -2.39 -28.36
N ARG A 51 -2.68 -3.70 -28.23
CA ARG A 51 -3.60 -4.34 -27.30
C ARG A 51 -3.07 -4.24 -25.85
N ARG A 52 -3.76 -3.53 -25.00
CA ARG A 52 -3.43 -3.42 -23.56
C ARG A 52 -3.67 -4.73 -22.82
N SER A 53 -2.74 -5.08 -21.97
CA SER A 53 -2.74 -6.33 -21.19
C SER A 53 -2.61 -6.04 -19.69
N ARG A 54 -2.76 -7.10 -18.89
CA ARG A 54 -2.49 -7.00 -17.44
C ARG A 54 -1.02 -6.67 -17.14
N LEU A 55 -0.11 -7.02 -18.03
CA LEU A 55 1.29 -6.66 -17.86
C LEU A 55 1.52 -5.14 -18.02
N ASP A 56 0.79 -4.50 -18.93
CA ASP A 56 0.87 -3.05 -19.10
C ASP A 56 0.32 -2.34 -17.85
N LEU A 57 -0.76 -2.85 -17.27
CA LEU A 57 -1.27 -2.36 -15.99
C LEU A 57 -0.26 -2.58 -14.85
N ALA A 58 0.35 -3.76 -14.77
CA ALA A 58 1.35 -4.06 -13.74
C ALA A 58 2.55 -3.12 -13.83
N ARG A 59 3.07 -2.89 -15.05
CA ARG A 59 4.17 -1.94 -15.29
C ARG A 59 3.77 -0.51 -14.92
N TRP A 60 2.55 -0.11 -15.24
CA TRP A 60 2.04 1.20 -14.88
C TRP A 60 1.90 1.38 -13.36
N VAL A 61 1.42 0.35 -12.64
CA VAL A 61 1.29 0.40 -11.18
C VAL A 61 2.63 0.63 -10.49
N VAL A 62 3.71 0.01 -11.00
CA VAL A 62 5.06 0.17 -10.42
C VAL A 62 5.91 1.22 -11.12
N SER A 63 5.33 2.00 -12.04
CA SER A 63 6.03 3.09 -12.70
C SER A 63 6.46 4.16 -11.69
N PRO A 64 7.68 4.71 -11.80
CA PRO A 64 8.10 5.87 -11.00
C PRO A 64 7.17 7.08 -11.16
N ASP A 65 6.52 7.21 -12.31
CA ASP A 65 5.56 8.29 -12.59
C ASP A 65 4.21 8.08 -11.88
N ASN A 66 3.94 6.90 -11.32
CA ASN A 66 2.71 6.64 -10.58
C ASN A 66 2.85 7.16 -9.14
N PRO A 67 2.16 8.26 -8.79
CA PRO A 67 2.35 8.90 -7.49
C PRO A 67 1.68 8.14 -6.33
N LEU A 68 0.84 7.15 -6.61
CA LEU A 68 -0.03 6.55 -5.59
C LEU A 68 0.53 5.27 -4.98
N THR A 69 1.14 4.39 -5.79
CA THR A 69 1.50 3.04 -5.34
C THR A 69 2.50 3.06 -4.18
N ALA A 70 3.60 3.79 -4.34
CA ALA A 70 4.61 3.89 -3.30
C ALA A 70 4.06 4.56 -2.03
N ARG A 71 3.31 5.68 -2.18
CA ARG A 71 2.67 6.36 -1.03
C ARG A 71 1.70 5.45 -0.28
N ALA A 72 0.85 4.71 -0.99
CA ALA A 72 -0.10 3.78 -0.38
C ALA A 72 0.61 2.67 0.39
N PHE A 73 1.65 2.07 -0.19
CA PHE A 73 2.43 1.04 0.46
C PHE A 73 3.15 1.57 1.71
N VAL A 74 3.86 2.67 1.58
CA VAL A 74 4.58 3.32 2.68
C VAL A 74 3.63 3.71 3.82
N ASN A 75 2.48 4.27 3.51
CA ASN A 75 1.49 4.64 4.52
C ASN A 75 0.95 3.43 5.29
N ARG A 76 0.74 2.29 4.61
CA ARG A 76 0.34 1.02 5.24
C ARG A 76 1.46 0.46 6.12
N LEU A 77 2.69 0.46 5.62
CA LEU A 77 3.85 0.00 6.36
C LEU A 77 4.08 0.88 7.60
N TRP A 78 4.00 2.20 7.46
CA TRP A 78 4.09 3.15 8.57
C TRP A 78 3.08 2.83 9.69
N LYS A 79 1.83 2.53 9.34
CA LYS A 79 0.81 2.15 10.32
C LYS A 79 1.20 0.93 11.15
N LEU A 80 1.88 -0.05 10.56
CA LEU A 80 2.30 -1.26 11.30
C LEU A 80 3.28 -0.94 12.43
N PHE A 81 4.17 0.04 12.24
CA PHE A 81 5.20 0.40 13.23
C PHE A 81 4.79 1.52 14.18
N TYR A 82 3.88 2.40 13.74
CA TYR A 82 3.48 3.57 14.51
C TYR A 82 2.01 3.55 14.97
N GLY A 83 1.28 2.49 14.63
CA GLY A 83 -0.11 2.27 15.03
C GLY A 83 -1.14 3.07 14.23
N ARG A 84 -0.72 4.11 13.50
CA ARG A 84 -1.57 4.95 12.65
C ARG A 84 -0.79 5.33 11.38
N GLY A 85 -1.49 5.46 10.25
CA GLY A 85 -0.91 5.98 9.01
C GLY A 85 -0.67 7.48 9.05
N LEU A 86 0.24 7.95 8.22
CA LEU A 86 0.45 9.39 7.97
C LEU A 86 -0.80 10.03 7.35
N ALA A 87 -1.48 9.29 6.48
CA ALA A 87 -2.82 9.60 5.94
C ALA A 87 -3.83 8.55 6.41
N THR A 88 -5.07 8.98 6.65
CA THR A 88 -6.16 8.11 7.12
C THR A 88 -7.48 8.47 6.43
N PRO A 89 -8.37 7.48 6.16
CA PRO A 89 -8.14 6.05 6.28
C PRO A 89 -7.08 5.52 5.30
N LEU A 90 -6.56 4.30 5.52
CA LEU A 90 -5.44 3.75 4.73
C LEU A 90 -5.82 3.38 3.29
N ASP A 91 -7.08 3.16 3.04
CA ASP A 91 -7.68 2.74 1.78
C ASP A 91 -8.25 3.92 0.98
N ASP A 92 -8.19 5.14 1.53
CA ASP A 92 -8.64 6.33 0.84
C ASP A 92 -7.59 7.46 0.98
N LEU A 93 -6.73 7.55 -0.01
CA LEU A 93 -5.79 8.67 -0.19
C LEU A 93 -6.40 9.79 -1.05
N GLY A 94 -7.68 9.68 -1.39
CA GLY A 94 -8.39 10.61 -2.25
C GLY A 94 -9.06 11.77 -1.48
N ALA A 95 -10.04 12.40 -2.13
CA ALA A 95 -10.70 13.60 -1.63
C ALA A 95 -11.51 13.39 -0.33
N GLN A 96 -11.94 12.17 -0.04
CA GLN A 96 -12.68 11.85 1.18
C GLN A 96 -11.77 11.46 2.35
N GLY A 97 -10.49 11.15 2.07
CA GLY A 97 -9.48 10.90 3.08
C GLY A 97 -8.99 12.18 3.77
N THR A 98 -8.31 12.01 4.89
CA THR A 98 -7.63 13.15 5.53
C THR A 98 -6.30 13.41 4.85
N ARG A 99 -5.92 14.68 4.75
CA ARG A 99 -4.58 15.04 4.30
C ARG A 99 -3.53 14.39 5.21
N PRO A 100 -2.39 13.95 4.65
CA PRO A 100 -1.29 13.45 5.46
C PRO A 100 -0.88 14.47 6.53
N THR A 101 -0.59 14.00 7.73
CA THR A 101 -0.11 14.88 8.81
C THR A 101 1.30 15.42 8.54
N HIS A 102 2.10 14.67 7.80
CA HIS A 102 3.46 14.99 7.40
C HIS A 102 3.62 14.64 5.91
N PRO A 103 3.12 15.49 4.99
CA PRO A 103 3.11 15.18 3.56
C PRO A 103 4.53 15.01 3.00
N GLU A 104 5.46 15.88 3.37
CA GLU A 104 6.85 15.81 2.90
C GLU A 104 7.53 14.51 3.35
N LEU A 105 7.24 14.02 4.55
CA LEU A 105 7.76 12.75 5.03
C LEU A 105 7.19 11.57 4.25
N LEU A 106 5.89 11.60 3.95
CA LEU A 106 5.26 10.55 3.15
C LEU A 106 5.86 10.53 1.73
N ASP A 107 6.06 11.69 1.14
CA ASP A 107 6.63 11.83 -0.20
C ASP A 107 8.09 11.37 -0.24
N TRP A 108 8.89 11.79 0.74
CA TRP A 108 10.28 11.37 0.86
C TRP A 108 10.41 9.85 1.03
N LEU A 109 9.64 9.26 1.92
CA LEU A 109 9.64 7.80 2.11
C LEU A 109 9.18 7.04 0.86
N ALA A 110 8.24 7.59 0.10
CA ALA A 110 7.79 6.99 -1.14
C ALA A 110 8.87 7.02 -2.23
N VAL A 111 9.60 8.14 -2.36
CA VAL A 111 10.73 8.25 -3.27
C VAL A 111 11.85 7.30 -2.87
N GLU A 112 12.26 7.31 -1.60
CA GLU A 112 13.27 6.41 -1.05
C GLU A 112 12.95 4.93 -1.31
N PHE A 113 11.68 4.56 -1.19
CA PHE A 113 11.22 3.20 -1.45
C PHE A 113 11.37 2.81 -2.93
N VAL A 114 11.05 3.72 -3.86
CA VAL A 114 11.24 3.47 -5.31
C VAL A 114 12.71 3.43 -5.67
N GLU A 115 13.52 4.39 -5.18
CA GLU A 115 14.95 4.50 -5.49
C GLU A 115 15.77 3.35 -4.91
N SER A 116 15.37 2.81 -3.77
CA SER A 116 15.97 1.59 -3.20
C SER A 116 15.61 0.30 -3.97
N GLY A 117 14.88 0.40 -5.09
CA GLY A 117 14.41 -0.77 -5.86
C GLY A 117 13.26 -1.51 -5.19
N TRP A 118 12.37 -0.79 -4.50
CA TRP A 118 11.24 -1.37 -3.75
C TRP A 118 11.69 -2.28 -2.60
N ASP A 119 12.84 -1.95 -1.96
CA ASP A 119 13.39 -2.72 -0.84
C ASP A 119 12.63 -2.43 0.46
N THR A 120 11.70 -3.32 0.78
CA THR A 120 10.91 -3.26 2.01
C THR A 120 11.79 -3.39 3.27
N ARG A 121 12.89 -4.16 3.23
CA ARG A 121 13.79 -4.34 4.39
C ARG A 121 14.56 -3.05 4.68
N HIS A 122 15.02 -2.38 3.62
CA HIS A 122 15.64 -1.06 3.73
C HIS A 122 14.67 -0.08 4.41
N LEU A 123 13.45 0.03 3.91
CA LEU A 123 12.43 0.93 4.43
C LEU A 123 12.07 0.62 5.90
N VAL A 124 11.91 -0.65 6.27
CA VAL A 124 11.69 -1.08 7.66
C VAL A 124 12.86 -0.66 8.55
N ARG A 125 14.09 -0.92 8.13
CA ARG A 125 15.28 -0.54 8.88
C ARG A 125 15.32 0.98 9.13
N LEU A 126 15.04 1.76 8.11
CA LEU A 126 14.98 3.21 8.18
C LEU A 126 13.94 3.69 9.20
N MET A 127 12.75 3.09 9.20
CA MET A 127 11.68 3.40 10.16
C MET A 127 12.08 3.04 11.59
N VAL A 128 12.54 1.81 11.85
CA VAL A 128 12.78 1.34 13.23
C VAL A 128 14.06 1.92 13.86
N THR A 129 15.00 2.40 13.05
CA THR A 129 16.19 3.09 13.54
C THR A 129 15.99 4.60 13.72
N SER A 130 14.86 5.14 13.26
CA SER A 130 14.55 6.58 13.36
C SER A 130 14.39 7.04 14.80
N GLY A 131 14.68 8.31 15.04
CA GLY A 131 14.44 8.97 16.34
C GLY A 131 12.95 8.89 16.73
N THR A 132 12.05 9.00 15.76
CA THR A 132 10.59 8.92 15.98
C THR A 132 10.16 7.55 16.51
N TYR A 133 10.69 6.46 15.99
CA TYR A 133 10.38 5.12 16.48
C TYR A 133 10.96 4.84 17.88
N ARG A 134 12.12 5.38 18.15
CA ARG A 134 12.86 5.17 19.41
C ARG A 134 12.44 6.08 20.56
N GLN A 135 11.42 6.90 20.38
CA GLN A 135 10.86 7.74 21.43
C GLN A 135 10.23 6.89 22.56
N ALA A 136 10.23 7.46 23.77
CA ALA A 136 9.47 6.89 24.88
C ALA A 136 7.97 6.92 24.61
N SER A 137 7.24 5.93 25.11
CA SER A 137 5.77 5.89 25.01
C SER A 137 5.07 6.69 26.11
N THR A 138 5.82 7.22 27.05
CA THR A 138 5.31 8.12 28.11
C THR A 138 5.26 9.55 27.59
N SER A 139 4.29 10.32 28.06
CA SER A 139 4.14 11.72 27.69
C SER A 139 3.61 12.54 28.85
N SER A 140 3.92 13.84 28.85
CA SER A 140 3.38 14.78 29.82
C SER A 140 1.84 14.90 29.67
N PRO A 141 1.13 15.29 30.73
CA PRO A 141 -0.30 15.58 30.64
C PRO A 141 -0.64 16.66 29.62
N GLU A 142 0.24 17.63 29.44
CA GLU A 142 0.09 18.69 28.45
C GLU A 142 0.15 18.14 27.01
N LEU A 143 1.16 17.33 26.70
CA LEU A 143 1.28 16.71 25.39
C LEU A 143 0.08 15.82 25.05
N ARG A 144 -0.45 15.09 26.05
CA ARG A 144 -1.68 14.28 25.88
C ARG A 144 -2.91 15.15 25.59
N ARG A 145 -3.01 16.34 26.18
CA ARG A 145 -4.11 17.26 25.89
C ARG A 145 -4.00 17.86 24.50
N ARG A 146 -2.79 18.22 24.06
CA ARG A 146 -2.56 18.84 22.73
C ARG A 146 -2.70 17.86 21.59
N ASP A 147 -2.20 16.64 21.76
CA ASP A 147 -2.28 15.57 20.74
C ASP A 147 -2.69 14.24 21.40
N PRO A 148 -3.97 14.06 21.74
CA PRO A 148 -4.46 12.86 22.42
C PRO A 148 -4.25 11.59 21.57
N PHE A 149 -4.36 11.71 20.26
CA PHE A 149 -4.25 10.61 19.31
C PHE A 149 -2.85 10.39 18.73
N ASN A 150 -1.84 11.12 19.25
CA ASN A 150 -0.47 11.07 18.76
C ASN A 150 -0.36 11.23 17.22
N ARG A 151 -1.08 12.17 16.67
CA ARG A 151 -1.10 12.45 15.22
C ARG A 151 0.21 13.05 14.73
N LEU A 152 0.94 13.73 15.64
CA LEU A 152 2.21 14.39 15.36
C LEU A 152 3.42 13.52 15.72
N TYR A 153 3.19 12.27 16.11
CA TYR A 153 4.24 11.29 16.45
C TYR A 153 5.25 11.80 17.48
N ALA A 154 4.79 12.60 18.46
CA ALA A 154 5.64 13.17 19.51
C ALA A 154 5.98 12.18 20.64
N ARG A 155 5.51 10.94 20.54
CA ARG A 155 5.81 9.80 21.43
C ARG A 155 5.67 8.49 20.67
N GLN A 156 6.26 7.40 21.14
CA GLN A 156 5.95 6.09 20.61
C GLN A 156 4.50 5.70 20.94
N SER A 157 3.79 5.22 19.94
CA SER A 157 2.40 4.83 20.08
C SER A 157 2.27 3.55 20.90
N ARG A 158 1.15 3.42 21.62
CA ARG A 158 0.73 2.19 22.28
C ARG A 158 -0.47 1.65 21.53
N PHE A 159 -0.32 0.50 20.92
CA PHE A 159 -1.40 -0.18 20.21
C PHE A 159 -1.28 -1.68 20.42
N ARG A 160 -2.39 -2.38 20.27
CA ARG A 160 -2.43 -3.83 20.37
C ARG A 160 -1.90 -4.43 19.08
N LEU A 161 -0.98 -5.36 19.20
CA LEU A 161 -0.52 -6.15 18.06
C LEU A 161 -1.60 -7.15 17.63
N ASP A 162 -1.63 -7.48 16.35
CA ASP A 162 -2.47 -8.54 15.82
C ASP A 162 -2.05 -9.90 16.41
N ALA A 163 -2.99 -10.83 16.56
CA ALA A 163 -2.75 -12.11 17.24
C ALA A 163 -1.63 -12.94 16.62
N GLU A 164 -1.53 -12.89 15.29
CA GLU A 164 -0.50 -13.56 14.51
C GLU A 164 0.90 -13.03 14.87
N ILE A 165 1.04 -11.72 15.00
CA ILE A 165 2.32 -11.10 15.37
C ILE A 165 2.70 -11.45 16.80
N VAL A 166 1.74 -11.51 17.73
CA VAL A 166 1.99 -11.95 19.13
C VAL A 166 2.47 -13.37 19.15
N ARG A 167 1.82 -14.27 18.40
CA ARG A 167 2.22 -15.67 18.26
C ARG A 167 3.63 -15.80 17.68
N ASP A 168 3.90 -15.11 16.58
CA ASP A 168 5.19 -15.20 15.88
C ASP A 168 6.33 -14.63 16.75
N ASN A 169 6.09 -13.59 17.51
CA ASN A 169 7.02 -13.08 18.51
C ASN A 169 7.34 -14.13 19.58
N ALA A 170 6.34 -14.81 20.12
CA ALA A 170 6.54 -15.86 21.10
C ALA A 170 7.37 -17.02 20.53
N LEU A 171 7.07 -17.42 19.28
CA LEU A 171 7.83 -18.47 18.58
C LEU A 171 9.26 -18.03 18.25
N ALA A 172 9.48 -16.77 17.88
CA ALA A 172 10.80 -16.24 17.60
C ALA A 172 11.67 -16.21 18.87
N ILE A 173 11.13 -15.70 19.98
CA ILE A 173 11.84 -15.60 21.27
C ILE A 173 12.18 -17.01 21.82
N SER A 174 11.28 -17.98 21.66
CA SER A 174 11.49 -19.35 22.09
C SER A 174 12.38 -20.19 21.15
N GLY A 175 12.76 -19.65 19.99
CA GLY A 175 13.52 -20.38 18.97
C GLY A 175 12.71 -21.42 18.19
N LEU A 176 11.39 -21.42 18.33
CA LEU A 176 10.48 -22.38 17.67
C LEU A 176 9.94 -21.87 16.34
N LEU A 177 10.25 -20.62 15.94
CA LEU A 177 9.86 -20.10 14.64
C LEU A 177 10.68 -20.77 13.54
N SER A 178 10.04 -21.66 12.76
CA SER A 178 10.68 -22.26 11.59
C SER A 178 10.54 -21.31 10.38
N SER A 179 11.66 -20.92 9.79
CA SER A 179 11.68 -20.32 8.45
C SER A 179 11.45 -21.42 7.41
N ARG A 180 10.34 -21.41 6.70
CA ARG A 180 10.14 -22.22 5.49
C ARG A 180 10.68 -21.51 4.28
#